data_98147fc8634ce1507bdda1e48df3a3dc
#
_entry.id   98147fc8634ce1507bdda1e48df3a3dc
#
_cell.length_a   1.000
_cell.length_b   1.000
_cell.length_c   1.000
_cell.angle_alpha   90.00
_cell.angle_beta   90.00
_cell.angle_gamma   90.00
#
_symmetry.space_group_name_H-M   'P 1'
#
loop_
_entity.id
_entity.type
_entity.pdbx_description
1 polymer ?
#
loop_
_entity_poly.entity_id
_entity_poly.type
_entity_poly.pdbx_seq_one_letter_code
_entity_poly.pdbx_strand_id
1 'polypeptide(L)'
;MKRLILWWLATCTAAAVTGQPKQALTFDQALEMTMTRNPELEAISYEKETAEKERKAAYGLRLPKASVTGAYIYMGDDMAIDMNDLKAPVGGVLEGLGNLPNIPPAILQQASSLLAKDWSMKLQDRSFANVGANITLPLYTGGKINAANNAAKIRIEEVAEKGNQTRGSLVSELTERYYGLVLALQVVEVRRQVLEGMQHHLSDAKALEANGIIAKGERLYAEVHTAEAERELLKAQKTVETLYSALSNTLGGDESTYIPATSMFILNDIESVSYFKDLAKQHSPLLKQVGYKKQLATENMRLQRADFAPQVALTGMAAFYNYQVSPIIPKWAVGAGVSLKIFDGLNREYKFSAAKSQIRQVEAVGHQAESDILTLIDKLYNEMVTYSQQLPSVNASGRFAEEYLRIKEEAFKEGAAPSSDVVDARLNLAKIRIERLQAAYYYDMILARLLEACGQSELFPDYGKRAAAMPIRYEHDF
;
A
#
# COMPACT_ATOMS: atom_id res chain seq x y z
N MET A 1 53.58 -0.63 -50.40
CA MET A 1 54.67 -1.27 -49.67
C MET A 1 54.79 -0.59 -48.32
N LYS A 2 54.78 -1.32 -47.28
CA LYS A 2 55.04 -1.17 -45.84
C LYS A 2 53.82 -1.46 -44.98
N ARG A 3 53.78 -2.71 -44.53
CA ARG A 3 52.92 -3.26 -43.48
C ARG A 3 53.40 -2.70 -42.11
N LEU A 4 52.49 -2.14 -41.29
CA LEU A 4 52.72 -1.87 -39.89
C LEU A 4 51.81 -2.81 -39.10
N ILE A 5 52.43 -3.78 -38.43
CA ILE A 5 51.86 -4.73 -37.49
C ILE A 5 51.83 -4.00 -36.15
N LEU A 6 50.61 -3.67 -35.65
CA LEU A 6 50.45 -3.19 -34.27
C LEU A 6 50.19 -4.42 -33.38
N TRP A 7 51.10 -4.67 -32.46
CA TRP A 7 50.97 -5.59 -31.34
C TRP A 7 50.04 -5.00 -30.31
N TRP A 8 48.91 -5.68 -30.09
CA TRP A 8 48.05 -5.45 -28.92
C TRP A 8 48.58 -6.25 -27.73
N LEU A 9 49.24 -5.60 -26.80
CA LEU A 9 49.51 -6.13 -25.48
C LEU A 9 48.21 -6.09 -24.66
N ALA A 10 47.56 -7.25 -24.52
CA ALA A 10 46.48 -7.43 -23.58
C ALA A 10 47.05 -7.51 -22.15
N THR A 11 47.07 -6.40 -21.45
CA THR A 11 47.30 -6.40 -20.00
C THR A 11 46.04 -6.98 -19.30
N CYS A 12 46.07 -8.25 -18.94
CA CYS A 12 45.18 -8.84 -17.94
C CYS A 12 45.44 -8.17 -16.60
N THR A 13 44.72 -7.12 -16.30
CA THR A 13 44.55 -6.65 -14.91
C THR A 13 43.68 -7.68 -14.21
N ALA A 14 44.29 -8.59 -13.44
CA ALA A 14 43.61 -9.36 -12.44
C ALA A 14 42.96 -8.36 -11.47
N ALA A 15 41.65 -8.13 -11.60
CA ALA A 15 40.90 -7.46 -10.58
C ALA A 15 40.92 -8.37 -9.35
N ALA A 16 41.80 -8.04 -8.40
CA ALA A 16 41.72 -8.57 -7.06
C ALA A 16 40.30 -8.20 -6.58
N VAL A 17 39.48 -9.19 -6.33
CA VAL A 17 38.25 -9.05 -5.58
C VAL A 17 38.67 -8.72 -4.15
N THR A 18 39.01 -7.45 -3.93
CA THR A 18 39.14 -6.90 -2.57
C THR A 18 37.69 -6.87 -2.04
N GLY A 19 37.39 -7.82 -1.15
CA GLY A 19 36.12 -7.77 -0.41
C GLY A 19 35.98 -6.36 0.15
N GLN A 20 34.91 -5.67 -0.20
CA GLN A 20 34.60 -4.34 0.34
C GLN A 20 34.67 -4.41 1.86
N PRO A 21 35.32 -3.46 2.54
CA PRO A 21 35.35 -3.45 3.98
C PRO A 21 33.91 -3.45 4.50
N LYS A 22 33.59 -4.43 5.34
CA LYS A 22 32.28 -4.53 5.95
C LYS A 22 32.05 -3.26 6.78
N GLN A 23 31.07 -2.45 6.37
CA GLN A 23 30.76 -1.19 7.03
C GLN A 23 29.84 -1.44 8.23
N ALA A 24 30.20 -0.88 9.40
CA ALA A 24 29.32 -0.91 10.56
C ALA A 24 28.05 -0.08 10.27
N LEU A 25 26.89 -0.66 10.49
CA LEU A 25 25.58 -0.05 10.27
C LEU A 25 24.82 0.03 11.58
N THR A 26 24.51 1.23 12.05
CA THR A 26 23.63 1.40 13.21
C THR A 26 22.16 1.23 12.79
N PHE A 27 21.28 0.97 13.76
CA PHE A 27 19.85 0.88 13.48
C PHE A 27 19.28 2.20 12.94
N ASP A 28 19.72 3.34 13.48
CA ASP A 28 19.28 4.67 12.98
C ASP A 28 19.67 4.88 11.49
N GLN A 29 20.90 4.50 11.12
CA GLN A 29 21.35 4.57 9.71
C GLN A 29 20.55 3.63 8.81
N ALA A 30 20.29 2.41 9.28
CA ALA A 30 19.46 1.45 8.54
C ALA A 30 18.02 1.99 8.35
N LEU A 31 17.46 2.61 9.39
CA LEU A 31 16.15 3.26 9.32
C LEU A 31 16.12 4.39 8.30
N GLU A 32 17.10 5.28 8.31
CA GLU A 32 17.21 6.37 7.33
C GLU A 32 17.31 5.83 5.90
N MET A 33 18.11 4.79 5.66
CA MET A 33 18.21 4.14 4.35
C MET A 33 16.88 3.55 3.91
N THR A 34 16.19 2.80 4.79
CA THR A 34 14.88 2.22 4.52
C THR A 34 13.86 3.30 4.17
N MET A 35 13.80 4.38 4.95
CA MET A 35 12.83 5.47 4.74
C MET A 35 13.09 6.28 3.47
N THR A 36 14.33 6.26 2.93
CA THR A 36 14.68 7.03 1.73
C THR A 36 14.69 6.20 0.45
N ARG A 37 14.95 4.89 0.52
CA ARG A 37 15.21 4.06 -0.66
C ARG A 37 14.18 2.95 -0.88
N ASN A 38 13.28 2.71 0.07
CA ASN A 38 12.35 1.59 -0.04
C ASN A 38 11.29 1.83 -1.12
N PRO A 39 11.11 0.90 -2.09
CA PRO A 39 10.15 1.03 -3.19
C PRO A 39 8.69 1.13 -2.75
N GLU A 40 8.31 0.61 -1.58
CA GLU A 40 6.94 0.72 -1.07
C GLU A 40 6.59 2.18 -0.75
N LEU A 41 7.53 2.96 -0.22
CA LEU A 41 7.32 4.39 0.04
C LEU A 41 7.25 5.18 -1.27
N GLU A 42 8.01 4.80 -2.28
CA GLU A 42 7.90 5.37 -3.62
C GLU A 42 6.51 5.11 -4.22
N ALA A 43 6.00 3.87 -4.11
CA ALA A 43 4.65 3.52 -4.56
C ALA A 43 3.57 4.35 -3.86
N ILE A 44 3.67 4.55 -2.55
CA ILE A 44 2.76 5.41 -1.78
C ILE A 44 2.85 6.88 -2.24
N SER A 45 4.04 7.37 -2.59
CA SER A 45 4.20 8.74 -3.10
C SER A 45 3.44 8.96 -4.42
N TYR A 46 3.46 7.98 -5.33
CA TYR A 46 2.69 8.00 -6.56
C TYR A 46 1.17 7.85 -6.31
N GLU A 47 0.76 7.04 -5.33
CA GLU A 47 -0.66 6.96 -4.93
C GLU A 47 -1.17 8.32 -4.42
N LYS A 48 -0.36 9.03 -3.64
CA LYS A 48 -0.67 10.38 -3.18
C LYS A 48 -0.74 11.37 -4.34
N GLU A 49 0.22 11.34 -5.26
CA GLU A 49 0.17 12.17 -6.47
C GLU A 49 -1.09 11.88 -7.29
N THR A 50 -1.46 10.61 -7.43
CA THR A 50 -2.71 10.21 -8.11
C THR A 50 -3.93 10.84 -7.45
N ALA A 51 -4.06 10.73 -6.13
CA ALA A 51 -5.16 11.35 -5.39
C ALA A 51 -5.21 12.88 -5.54
N GLU A 52 -4.04 13.55 -5.59
CA GLU A 52 -3.95 15.00 -5.86
C GLU A 52 -4.41 15.36 -7.28
N LYS A 53 -4.08 14.55 -8.31
CA LYS A 53 -4.57 14.75 -9.69
C LYS A 53 -6.07 14.49 -9.78
N GLU A 54 -6.58 13.45 -9.11
CA GLU A 54 -8.02 13.18 -9.02
C GLU A 54 -8.79 14.31 -8.34
N ARG A 55 -8.22 14.95 -7.30
CA ARG A 55 -8.79 16.16 -6.71
C ARG A 55 -8.88 17.32 -7.70
N LYS A 56 -7.82 17.53 -8.52
CA LYS A 56 -7.85 18.55 -9.59
C LYS A 56 -8.91 18.20 -10.64
N ALA A 57 -9.05 16.92 -11.00
CA ALA A 57 -10.10 16.48 -11.92
C ALA A 57 -11.50 16.67 -11.33
N ALA A 58 -11.71 16.40 -10.04
CA ALA A 58 -12.97 16.69 -9.35
C ALA A 58 -13.30 18.19 -9.32
N TYR A 59 -12.31 19.06 -9.14
CA TYR A 59 -12.49 20.50 -9.27
C TYR A 59 -12.93 20.90 -10.69
N GLY A 60 -12.36 20.25 -11.71
CA GLY A 60 -12.73 20.42 -13.13
C GLY A 60 -14.19 20.16 -13.43
N LEU A 61 -14.93 19.43 -12.59
CA LEU A 61 -16.37 19.23 -12.74
C LEU A 61 -17.19 20.54 -12.65
N ARG A 62 -16.60 21.59 -12.08
CA ARG A 62 -17.22 22.95 -12.00
C ARG A 62 -17.00 23.78 -13.25
N LEU A 63 -16.05 23.37 -14.10
CA LEU A 63 -15.67 24.13 -15.29
C LEU A 63 -16.59 23.77 -16.47
N PRO A 64 -16.70 24.68 -17.47
CA PRO A 64 -17.40 24.38 -18.70
C PRO A 64 -16.75 23.21 -19.43
N LYS A 65 -17.58 22.29 -19.91
CA LYS A 65 -17.18 21.18 -20.77
C LYS A 65 -17.44 21.56 -22.20
N ALA A 66 -16.42 21.52 -23.04
CA ALA A 66 -16.52 21.76 -24.48
C ALA A 66 -16.29 20.45 -25.24
N SER A 67 -17.11 20.18 -26.24
CA SER A 67 -16.97 19.02 -27.12
C SER A 67 -17.25 19.43 -28.56
N VAL A 68 -16.57 18.78 -29.50
CA VAL A 68 -16.87 18.87 -30.92
C VAL A 68 -17.54 17.58 -31.34
N THR A 69 -18.68 17.71 -32.05
CA THR A 69 -19.46 16.56 -32.56
C THR A 69 -19.67 16.73 -34.04
N GLY A 70 -19.53 15.64 -34.80
CA GLY A 70 -19.84 15.60 -36.22
C GLY A 70 -20.82 14.45 -36.48
N ALA A 71 -21.82 14.70 -37.28
CA ALA A 71 -22.78 13.69 -37.73
C ALA A 71 -23.07 13.82 -39.21
N TYR A 72 -23.19 12.67 -39.91
CA TYR A 72 -23.80 12.56 -41.22
C TYR A 72 -25.03 11.65 -41.08
N ILE A 73 -26.19 12.18 -41.52
CA ILE A 73 -27.46 11.45 -41.41
C ILE A 73 -28.04 11.30 -42.80
N TYR A 74 -28.52 10.09 -43.11
CA TYR A 74 -29.24 9.78 -44.31
C TYR A 74 -30.62 9.19 -43.92
N MET A 75 -31.70 9.85 -44.35
CA MET A 75 -33.07 9.45 -44.09
C MET A 75 -33.69 8.80 -45.34
N GLY A 76 -34.80 8.08 -45.22
CA GLY A 76 -35.51 7.47 -46.33
C GLY A 76 -35.99 8.52 -47.32
N ASP A 77 -36.61 9.60 -46.80
CA ASP A 77 -37.19 10.69 -47.57
C ASP A 77 -36.80 12.06 -47.04
N ASP A 78 -36.99 13.11 -47.83
CA ASP A 78 -36.88 14.49 -47.38
C ASP A 78 -37.96 14.77 -46.34
N MET A 79 -37.65 15.54 -45.31
CA MET A 79 -38.65 16.01 -44.37
C MET A 79 -39.32 17.25 -44.94
N ALA A 80 -40.60 17.15 -45.30
CA ALA A 80 -41.40 18.23 -45.86
C ALA A 80 -42.77 18.35 -45.14
N ILE A 81 -43.28 19.56 -45.06
CA ILE A 81 -44.68 19.80 -44.68
C ILE A 81 -45.49 19.85 -45.98
N ASP A 82 -46.45 18.94 -46.15
CA ASP A 82 -47.39 18.98 -47.23
C ASP A 82 -48.55 19.93 -46.89
N MET A 83 -48.72 20.99 -47.65
CA MET A 83 -49.78 21.96 -47.53
C MET A 83 -50.76 21.86 -48.68
N ASN A 84 -50.70 20.81 -49.49
CA ASN A 84 -51.55 20.62 -50.64
C ASN A 84 -53.04 20.53 -50.26
N ASP A 85 -53.34 20.03 -49.03
CA ASP A 85 -54.69 19.99 -48.50
C ASP A 85 -55.38 21.40 -48.41
N LEU A 86 -54.55 22.44 -48.31
CA LEU A 86 -55.06 23.84 -48.31
C LEU A 86 -55.45 24.34 -49.68
N LYS A 87 -55.12 23.63 -50.77
CA LYS A 87 -55.45 24.01 -52.11
C LYS A 87 -56.97 23.97 -52.40
N ALA A 88 -57.66 22.96 -51.87
CA ALA A 88 -59.07 22.78 -52.09
C ALA A 88 -59.91 23.96 -51.55
N PRO A 89 -59.73 24.37 -50.26
CA PRO A 89 -60.46 25.55 -49.77
C PRO A 89 -60.09 26.86 -50.49
N VAL A 90 -58.76 27.03 -50.82
CA VAL A 90 -58.32 28.23 -51.55
C VAL A 90 -58.83 28.24 -52.98
N GLY A 91 -58.91 27.08 -53.65
CA GLY A 91 -59.54 26.89 -54.99
C GLY A 91 -61.04 27.25 -55.01
N GLY A 92 -61.78 26.81 -54.01
CA GLY A 92 -63.16 27.16 -53.84
C GLY A 92 -63.40 28.68 -53.65
N VAL A 93 -62.53 29.35 -52.94
CA VAL A 93 -62.54 30.82 -52.83
C VAL A 93 -62.24 31.49 -54.18
N LEU A 94 -61.30 30.94 -54.93
CA LEU A 94 -60.89 31.46 -56.24
C LEU A 94 -62.00 31.28 -57.30
N GLU A 95 -62.71 30.16 -57.31
CA GLU A 95 -63.87 29.94 -58.11
C GLU A 95 -65.01 30.91 -57.78
N GLY A 96 -65.24 31.16 -56.51
CA GLY A 96 -66.19 32.18 -56.04
C GLY A 96 -65.85 33.59 -56.51
N LEU A 97 -64.61 33.97 -56.51
CA LEU A 97 -64.12 35.24 -57.02
C LEU A 97 -64.18 35.34 -58.54
N GLY A 98 -64.01 34.25 -59.27
CA GLY A 98 -64.17 34.20 -60.76
C GLY A 98 -65.58 34.51 -61.26
N ASN A 99 -66.59 34.40 -60.42
CA ASN A 99 -67.95 34.72 -60.71
C ASN A 99 -68.29 36.22 -60.46
N LEU A 100 -67.37 37.04 -60.01
CA LEU A 100 -67.58 38.46 -59.78
C LEU A 100 -67.31 39.28 -61.04
N PRO A 101 -68.21 40.23 -61.42
CA PRO A 101 -67.94 41.11 -62.54
C PRO A 101 -66.81 42.05 -62.25
N ASN A 102 -65.79 42.16 -63.12
CA ASN A 102 -64.62 43.03 -63.07
C ASN A 102 -63.29 42.43 -62.54
N ILE A 103 -63.18 41.14 -62.43
CA ILE A 103 -61.81 40.55 -62.16
C ILE A 103 -61.14 40.27 -63.49
N PRO A 104 -59.92 40.79 -63.72
CA PRO A 104 -59.22 40.53 -64.97
C PRO A 104 -58.85 39.04 -65.12
N PRO A 105 -59.09 38.44 -66.30
CA PRO A 105 -58.77 37.01 -66.50
C PRO A 105 -57.33 36.61 -66.21
N ALA A 106 -56.40 37.57 -66.37
CA ALA A 106 -54.96 37.40 -66.06
C ALA A 106 -54.69 37.10 -64.58
N ILE A 107 -55.51 37.65 -63.64
CA ILE A 107 -55.35 37.43 -62.20
C ILE A 107 -55.84 35.99 -61.85
N LEU A 108 -56.96 35.55 -62.43
CA LEU A 108 -57.50 34.18 -62.26
C LEU A 108 -56.52 33.15 -62.82
N GLN A 109 -55.92 33.42 -63.97
CA GLN A 109 -54.97 32.53 -64.59
C GLN A 109 -53.62 32.45 -63.78
N GLN A 110 -53.24 33.58 -63.20
CA GLN A 110 -52.06 33.59 -62.31
C GLN A 110 -52.28 32.86 -60.96
N ALA A 111 -53.50 33.02 -60.40
CA ALA A 111 -53.88 32.34 -59.17
C ALA A 111 -54.10 30.82 -59.38
N SER A 112 -54.69 30.41 -60.52
CA SER A 112 -54.80 28.98 -60.84
C SER A 112 -53.45 28.33 -61.13
N SER A 113 -52.52 29.08 -61.75
CA SER A 113 -51.16 28.61 -61.92
C SER A 113 -50.39 28.42 -60.61
N LEU A 114 -50.71 29.21 -59.56
CA LEU A 114 -50.16 29.03 -58.22
C LEU A 114 -50.74 27.80 -57.47
N LEU A 115 -52.09 27.56 -57.70
CA LEU A 115 -52.72 26.35 -57.15
C LEU A 115 -52.25 25.06 -57.82
N ALA A 116 -51.81 25.15 -59.09
CA ALA A 116 -51.25 23.99 -59.78
C ALA A 116 -49.82 23.60 -59.33
N LYS A 117 -49.08 24.51 -58.63
CA LYS A 117 -47.75 24.20 -58.09
C LYS A 117 -47.94 23.33 -56.86
N ASP A 118 -46.90 22.50 -56.61
CA ASP A 118 -46.80 21.74 -55.38
C ASP A 118 -46.57 22.69 -54.17
N TRP A 119 -47.39 22.59 -53.12
CA TRP A 119 -47.37 23.38 -51.92
C TRP A 119 -46.67 22.58 -50.81
N SER A 120 -45.59 21.81 -51.11
CA SER A 120 -44.76 21.19 -50.14
C SER A 120 -43.60 22.13 -49.74
N MET A 121 -43.45 22.39 -48.46
CA MET A 121 -42.30 23.11 -47.92
C MET A 121 -41.29 22.14 -47.37
N LYS A 122 -40.18 21.97 -48.07
CA LYS A 122 -39.07 21.12 -47.62
C LYS A 122 -38.40 21.74 -46.40
N LEU A 123 -38.38 21.00 -45.28
CA LEU A 123 -37.78 21.41 -44.03
C LEU A 123 -36.33 20.96 -43.92
N GLN A 124 -36.06 19.72 -44.37
CA GLN A 124 -34.75 19.12 -44.27
C GLN A 124 -34.52 18.14 -45.44
N ASP A 125 -33.34 18.21 -46.05
CA ASP A 125 -32.88 17.24 -47.05
C ASP A 125 -32.65 15.87 -46.39
N ARG A 126 -32.93 14.79 -47.12
CA ARG A 126 -32.73 13.40 -46.67
C ARG A 126 -31.30 13.08 -46.29
N SER A 127 -30.33 13.78 -46.86
CA SER A 127 -28.90 13.65 -46.52
C SER A 127 -28.38 14.97 -46.00
N PHE A 128 -27.87 14.99 -44.80
CA PHE A 128 -27.26 16.17 -44.24
C PHE A 128 -26.07 15.85 -43.33
N ALA A 129 -25.15 16.78 -43.22
CA ALA A 129 -24.03 16.68 -42.31
C ALA A 129 -23.89 17.95 -41.48
N ASN A 130 -23.51 17.76 -40.23
CA ASN A 130 -23.24 18.86 -39.30
C ASN A 130 -21.96 18.58 -38.51
N VAL A 131 -21.13 19.61 -38.38
CA VAL A 131 -19.99 19.60 -37.42
C VAL A 131 -20.14 20.85 -36.57
N GLY A 132 -20.16 20.67 -35.27
CA GLY A 132 -20.34 21.77 -34.33
C GLY A 132 -19.68 21.54 -33.00
N ALA A 133 -19.52 22.62 -32.22
CA ALA A 133 -19.10 22.57 -30.82
C ALA A 133 -20.28 22.72 -29.88
N ASN A 134 -20.23 21.98 -28.77
CA ASN A 134 -21.17 22.11 -27.69
C ASN A 134 -20.41 22.48 -26.41
N ILE A 135 -20.92 23.43 -25.67
CA ILE A 135 -20.39 23.86 -24.35
C ILE A 135 -21.49 23.65 -23.31
N THR A 136 -21.14 23.03 -22.20
CA THR A 136 -22.06 22.85 -21.07
C THR A 136 -21.36 23.26 -19.78
N LEU A 137 -21.98 24.19 -19.04
CA LEU A 137 -21.52 24.66 -17.73
C LEU A 137 -22.58 24.30 -16.67
N PRO A 138 -22.29 23.40 -15.73
CA PRO A 138 -23.19 23.12 -14.62
C PRO A 138 -23.22 24.30 -13.66
N LEU A 139 -24.40 24.91 -13.46
CA LEU A 139 -24.59 26.00 -12.51
C LEU A 139 -25.01 25.48 -11.14
N TYR A 140 -25.90 24.48 -11.12
CA TYR A 140 -26.38 23.83 -9.92
C TYR A 140 -26.62 22.34 -10.16
N THR A 141 -26.11 21.49 -9.28
CA THR A 141 -26.18 20.02 -9.41
C THR A 141 -26.72 19.34 -8.15
N GLY A 142 -27.51 20.06 -7.33
CA GLY A 142 -28.01 19.52 -6.06
C GLY A 142 -26.92 19.25 -5.00
N GLY A 143 -25.72 19.79 -5.18
CA GLY A 143 -24.56 19.51 -4.32
C GLY A 143 -23.68 18.35 -4.78
N LYS A 144 -23.98 17.70 -5.90
CA LYS A 144 -23.22 16.54 -6.43
C LYS A 144 -21.74 16.84 -6.65
N ILE A 145 -21.44 17.98 -7.29
CA ILE A 145 -20.06 18.43 -7.53
C ILE A 145 -19.33 18.76 -6.20
N ASN A 146 -20.03 19.31 -5.23
CA ASN A 146 -19.46 19.60 -3.92
C ASN A 146 -19.12 18.30 -3.18
N ALA A 147 -20.02 17.31 -3.16
CA ALA A 147 -19.77 16.00 -2.56
C ALA A 147 -18.59 15.28 -3.23
N ALA A 148 -18.49 15.32 -4.57
CA ALA A 148 -17.36 14.75 -5.29
C ALA A 148 -16.03 15.42 -4.94
N ASN A 149 -16.00 16.77 -4.84
CA ASN A 149 -14.80 17.50 -4.44
C ASN A 149 -14.39 17.25 -2.99
N ASN A 150 -15.36 17.11 -2.07
CA ASN A 150 -15.09 16.75 -0.68
C ASN A 150 -14.55 15.33 -0.59
N ALA A 151 -15.15 14.37 -1.30
CA ALA A 151 -14.66 13.00 -1.35
C ALA A 151 -13.22 12.92 -1.86
N ALA A 152 -12.89 13.66 -2.93
CA ALA A 152 -11.53 13.72 -3.45
C ALA A 152 -10.53 14.34 -2.45
N LYS A 153 -10.95 15.32 -1.64
CA LYS A 153 -10.12 15.87 -0.56
C LYS A 153 -9.88 14.83 0.54
N ILE A 154 -10.93 14.15 0.99
CA ILE A 154 -10.84 13.11 2.02
C ILE A 154 -9.95 11.95 1.56
N ARG A 155 -9.98 11.63 0.25
CA ARG A 155 -9.12 10.58 -0.32
C ARG A 155 -7.63 10.87 -0.17
N ILE A 156 -7.21 12.13 -0.29
CA ILE A 156 -5.80 12.53 -0.07
C ILE A 156 -5.40 12.26 1.39
N GLU A 157 -6.26 12.61 2.35
CA GLU A 157 -6.01 12.38 3.77
C GLU A 157 -5.97 10.87 4.10
N GLU A 158 -6.86 10.08 3.50
CA GLU A 158 -6.85 8.62 3.64
C GLU A 158 -5.54 8.02 3.12
N VAL A 159 -5.07 8.44 1.95
CA VAL A 159 -3.80 7.98 1.36
C VAL A 159 -2.60 8.42 2.21
N ALA A 160 -2.64 9.62 2.82
CA ALA A 160 -1.60 10.06 3.73
C ALA A 160 -1.49 9.14 4.97
N GLU A 161 -2.62 8.76 5.57
CA GLU A 161 -2.61 7.81 6.70
C GLU A 161 -2.21 6.39 6.28
N LYS A 162 -2.53 5.97 5.06
CA LYS A 162 -1.99 4.73 4.49
C LYS A 162 -0.46 4.79 4.40
N GLY A 163 0.09 5.94 3.99
CA GLY A 163 1.53 6.18 3.99
C GLY A 163 2.15 6.10 5.39
N ASN A 164 1.49 6.64 6.41
CA ASN A 164 1.93 6.52 7.80
C ASN A 164 1.90 5.05 8.26
N GLN A 165 0.89 4.28 7.88
CA GLN A 165 0.82 2.85 8.16
C GLN A 165 1.98 2.09 7.50
N THR A 166 2.26 2.34 6.21
CA THR A 166 3.38 1.71 5.49
C THR A 166 4.73 2.06 6.13
N ARG A 167 4.94 3.31 6.56
CA ARG A 167 6.14 3.68 7.31
C ARG A 167 6.27 2.90 8.61
N GLY A 168 5.16 2.77 9.35
CA GLY A 168 5.14 2.01 10.60
C GLY A 168 5.50 0.54 10.39
N SER A 169 4.92 -0.12 9.38
CA SER A 169 5.23 -1.52 9.08
C SER A 169 6.67 -1.72 8.62
N LEU A 170 7.24 -0.76 7.88
CA LEU A 170 8.65 -0.81 7.49
C LEU A 170 9.62 -0.69 8.68
N VAL A 171 9.27 0.08 9.71
CA VAL A 171 10.06 0.10 10.97
C VAL A 171 10.02 -1.26 11.65
N SER A 172 8.85 -1.88 11.76
CA SER A 172 8.70 -3.22 12.35
C SER A 172 9.46 -4.28 11.54
N GLU A 173 9.35 -4.24 10.22
CA GLU A 173 10.06 -5.15 9.32
C GLU A 173 11.59 -4.96 9.42
N LEU A 174 12.06 -3.71 9.42
CA LEU A 174 13.47 -3.41 9.61
C LEU A 174 13.96 -3.93 10.97
N THR A 175 13.19 -3.73 12.04
CA THR A 175 13.50 -4.23 13.38
C THR A 175 13.67 -5.75 13.37
N GLU A 176 12.74 -6.46 12.76
CA GLU A 176 12.78 -7.92 12.63
C GLU A 176 14.02 -8.40 11.85
N ARG A 177 14.35 -7.77 10.73
CA ARG A 177 15.47 -8.17 9.87
C ARG A 177 16.82 -7.75 10.43
N TYR A 178 16.92 -6.54 10.97
CA TYR A 178 18.17 -6.01 11.55
C TYR A 178 18.56 -6.79 12.82
N TYR A 179 17.65 -6.88 13.79
CA TYR A 179 17.93 -7.61 15.03
C TYR A 179 17.90 -9.13 14.85
N GLY A 180 17.17 -9.63 13.85
CA GLY A 180 17.29 -11.03 13.44
C GLY A 180 18.69 -11.38 12.96
N LEU A 181 19.34 -10.48 12.20
CA LEU A 181 20.73 -10.64 11.80
C LEU A 181 21.68 -10.52 12.99
N VAL A 182 21.44 -9.58 13.93
CA VAL A 182 22.21 -9.47 15.18
C VAL A 182 22.15 -10.77 15.97
N LEU A 183 20.94 -11.31 16.17
CA LEU A 183 20.73 -12.60 16.85
C LEU A 183 21.48 -13.73 16.14
N ALA A 184 21.33 -13.86 14.83
CA ALA A 184 21.96 -14.93 14.07
C ALA A 184 23.49 -14.90 14.15
N LEU A 185 24.11 -13.72 14.09
CA LEU A 185 25.54 -13.55 14.26
C LEU A 185 26.01 -14.00 15.66
N GLN A 186 25.23 -13.67 16.69
CA GLN A 186 25.56 -14.09 18.07
C GLN A 186 25.31 -15.59 18.28
N VAL A 187 24.31 -16.19 17.63
CA VAL A 187 24.10 -17.64 17.62
C VAL A 187 25.26 -18.39 16.95
N VAL A 188 25.80 -17.84 15.85
CA VAL A 188 27.03 -18.42 15.23
C VAL A 188 28.16 -18.45 16.23
N GLU A 189 28.34 -17.42 17.05
CA GLU A 189 29.38 -17.37 18.08
C GLU A 189 29.16 -18.43 19.17
N VAL A 190 27.90 -18.58 19.65
CA VAL A 190 27.55 -19.67 20.59
C VAL A 190 27.88 -21.05 19.99
N ARG A 191 27.45 -21.30 18.72
CA ARG A 191 27.71 -22.58 18.06
C ARG A 191 29.19 -22.84 17.81
N ARG A 192 29.99 -21.79 17.52
CA ARG A 192 31.45 -21.90 17.39
C ARG A 192 32.08 -22.37 18.68
N GLN A 193 31.69 -21.78 19.80
CA GLN A 193 32.21 -22.19 21.12
C GLN A 193 31.78 -23.59 21.51
N VAL A 194 30.55 -24.00 21.17
CA VAL A 194 30.14 -25.40 21.35
C VAL A 194 31.05 -26.33 20.58
N LEU A 195 31.33 -26.04 19.31
CA LEU A 195 32.23 -26.87 18.49
C LEU A 195 33.65 -26.92 19.07
N GLU A 196 34.25 -25.77 19.42
CA GLU A 196 35.57 -25.70 20.05
C GLU A 196 35.62 -26.57 21.33
N GLY A 197 34.61 -26.43 22.19
CA GLY A 197 34.51 -27.23 23.39
C GLY A 197 34.29 -28.72 23.16
N MET A 198 33.52 -29.11 22.12
CA MET A 198 33.35 -30.51 21.73
C MET A 198 34.68 -31.12 21.18
N GLN A 199 35.44 -30.32 20.41
CA GLN A 199 36.75 -30.73 19.91
C GLN A 199 37.77 -30.95 21.06
N HIS A 200 37.78 -30.07 22.07
CA HIS A 200 38.56 -30.24 23.27
C HIS A 200 38.17 -31.50 24.03
N HIS A 201 36.85 -31.68 24.28
CA HIS A 201 36.34 -32.87 24.94
C HIS A 201 36.70 -34.18 24.21
N LEU A 202 36.60 -34.18 22.87
CA LEU A 202 37.01 -35.33 22.04
C LEU A 202 38.52 -35.62 22.16
N SER A 203 39.35 -34.55 22.24
CA SER A 203 40.78 -34.69 22.46
C SER A 203 41.11 -35.35 23.82
N ASP A 204 40.42 -34.90 24.89
CA ASP A 204 40.55 -35.47 26.23
C ASP A 204 40.08 -36.91 26.25
N ALA A 205 38.92 -37.24 25.60
CA ALA A 205 38.41 -38.62 25.50
C ALA A 205 39.40 -39.53 24.77
N LYS A 206 40.05 -39.07 23.69
CA LYS A 206 41.10 -39.83 23.00
C LYS A 206 42.30 -40.15 23.90
N ALA A 207 42.73 -39.17 24.68
CA ALA A 207 43.84 -39.34 25.60
C ALA A 207 43.50 -40.32 26.74
N LEU A 208 42.31 -40.22 27.32
CA LEU A 208 41.83 -41.11 28.39
C LEU A 208 41.62 -42.55 27.91
N GLU A 209 41.07 -42.74 26.70
CA GLU A 209 40.93 -44.07 26.07
C GLU A 209 42.32 -44.71 25.85
N ALA A 210 43.28 -43.95 25.31
CA ALA A 210 44.65 -44.46 25.06
C ALA A 210 45.35 -44.86 26.36
N ASN A 211 45.01 -44.30 27.50
CA ASN A 211 45.50 -44.67 28.82
C ASN A 211 44.63 -45.73 29.54
N GLY A 212 43.58 -46.24 28.87
CA GLY A 212 42.67 -47.25 29.41
C GLY A 212 41.75 -46.78 30.56
N ILE A 213 41.58 -45.47 30.71
CA ILE A 213 40.77 -44.86 31.79
C ILE A 213 39.28 -44.90 31.43
N ILE A 214 38.95 -44.72 30.15
CA ILE A 214 37.56 -44.74 29.66
C ILE A 214 37.37 -45.83 28.56
N ALA A 215 36.14 -46.24 28.36
CA ALA A 215 35.77 -47.17 27.30
C ALA A 215 35.76 -46.48 25.93
N LYS A 216 36.00 -47.24 24.84
CA LYS A 216 35.93 -46.77 23.46
C LYS A 216 34.55 -46.15 23.12
N GLY A 217 33.45 -46.58 23.76
CA GLY A 217 32.14 -46.01 23.59
C GLY A 217 32.05 -44.53 23.95
N GLU A 218 32.76 -44.10 25.01
CA GLU A 218 32.80 -42.69 25.45
C GLU A 218 33.48 -41.77 24.42
N ARG A 219 34.59 -42.23 23.83
CA ARG A 219 35.23 -41.52 22.72
C ARG A 219 34.34 -41.40 21.49
N LEU A 220 33.70 -42.53 21.09
CA LEU A 220 32.79 -42.54 19.94
C LEU A 220 31.58 -41.62 20.16
N TYR A 221 31.08 -41.52 21.40
CA TYR A 221 30.02 -40.58 21.76
C TYR A 221 30.47 -39.12 21.55
N ALA A 222 31.66 -38.75 22.06
CA ALA A 222 32.25 -37.42 21.86
C ALA A 222 32.46 -37.12 20.35
N GLU A 223 32.89 -38.09 19.56
CA GLU A 223 33.12 -37.93 18.12
C GLU A 223 31.83 -37.62 17.35
N VAL A 224 30.74 -38.34 17.64
CA VAL A 224 29.41 -38.11 17.02
C VAL A 224 28.93 -36.72 17.36
N HIS A 225 28.99 -36.28 18.61
CA HIS A 225 28.53 -34.93 19.01
C HIS A 225 29.41 -33.81 18.52
N THR A 226 30.72 -34.05 18.30
CA THR A 226 31.58 -33.08 17.61
C THR A 226 31.15 -32.88 16.16
N ALA A 227 30.87 -33.95 15.42
CA ALA A 227 30.33 -33.85 14.04
C ALA A 227 28.93 -33.23 13.98
N GLU A 228 28.12 -33.40 15.01
CA GLU A 228 26.82 -32.73 15.14
C GLU A 228 26.99 -31.21 15.36
N ALA A 229 27.94 -30.80 16.24
CA ALA A 229 28.25 -29.40 16.48
C ALA A 229 28.76 -28.67 15.21
N GLU A 230 29.57 -29.36 14.37
CA GLU A 230 29.98 -28.85 13.05
C GLU A 230 28.79 -28.56 12.14
N ARG A 231 27.84 -29.48 12.06
CA ARG A 231 26.62 -29.30 11.24
C ARG A 231 25.77 -28.15 11.75
N GLU A 232 25.60 -28.00 13.07
CA GLU A 232 24.82 -26.90 13.67
C GLU A 232 25.50 -25.54 13.46
N LEU A 233 26.83 -25.46 13.51
CA LEU A 233 27.57 -24.24 13.16
C LEU A 233 27.38 -23.88 11.69
N LEU A 234 27.52 -24.82 10.78
CA LEU A 234 27.30 -24.60 9.34
C LEU A 234 25.88 -24.08 9.07
N LYS A 235 24.87 -24.68 9.70
CA LYS A 235 23.47 -24.24 9.59
C LYS A 235 23.28 -22.81 10.08
N ALA A 236 23.87 -22.46 11.22
CA ALA A 236 23.81 -21.08 11.75
C ALA A 236 24.47 -20.07 10.79
N GLN A 237 25.61 -20.42 10.19
CA GLN A 237 26.28 -19.58 9.19
C GLN A 237 25.41 -19.36 7.95
N LYS A 238 24.74 -20.41 7.45
CA LYS A 238 23.80 -20.29 6.30
C LYS A 238 22.57 -19.45 6.64
N THR A 239 22.11 -19.47 7.87
CA THR A 239 21.04 -18.58 8.35
C THR A 239 21.47 -17.12 8.28
N VAL A 240 22.71 -16.81 8.67
CA VAL A 240 23.26 -15.44 8.57
C VAL A 240 23.29 -14.97 7.11
N GLU A 241 23.73 -15.79 6.16
CA GLU A 241 23.73 -15.44 4.73
C GLU A 241 22.32 -15.08 4.24
N THR A 242 21.30 -15.86 4.63
CA THR A 242 19.91 -15.58 4.28
C THR A 242 19.41 -14.24 4.86
N LEU A 243 19.73 -13.97 6.12
CA LEU A 243 19.32 -12.74 6.81
C LEU A 243 20.04 -11.50 6.27
N TYR A 244 21.28 -11.63 5.80
CA TYR A 244 21.94 -10.55 5.06
C TYR A 244 21.18 -10.17 3.80
N SER A 245 20.75 -11.16 3.01
CA SER A 245 19.96 -10.90 1.79
C SER A 245 18.60 -10.26 2.13
N ALA A 246 17.95 -10.71 3.21
CA ALA A 246 16.69 -10.13 3.66
C ALA A 246 16.85 -8.68 4.11
N LEU A 247 17.90 -8.35 4.89
CA LEU A 247 18.17 -6.99 5.33
C LEU A 247 18.50 -6.08 4.13
N SER A 248 19.37 -6.54 3.21
CA SER A 248 19.71 -5.81 1.99
C SER A 248 18.49 -5.42 1.19
N ASN A 249 17.52 -6.34 1.04
CA ASN A 249 16.25 -6.04 0.35
C ASN A 249 15.46 -4.91 1.05
N THR A 250 15.37 -4.92 2.39
CA THR A 250 14.69 -3.84 3.14
C THR A 250 15.40 -2.49 3.01
N LEU A 251 16.73 -2.50 2.89
CA LEU A 251 17.54 -1.30 2.70
C LEU A 251 17.48 -0.72 1.27
N GLY A 252 16.67 -1.30 0.39
CA GLY A 252 16.50 -0.86 -0.99
C GLY A 252 17.43 -1.56 -2.00
N GLY A 253 17.86 -2.79 -1.70
CA GLY A 253 18.64 -3.63 -2.63
C GLY A 253 20.13 -3.28 -2.70
N ASP A 254 20.68 -2.65 -1.69
CA ASP A 254 22.11 -2.37 -1.58
C ASP A 254 22.88 -3.69 -1.35
N GLU A 255 23.76 -4.07 -2.28
CA GLU A 255 24.59 -5.28 -2.20
C GLU A 255 25.72 -5.18 -1.17
N SER A 256 25.88 -4.04 -0.50
CA SER A 256 26.90 -3.82 0.51
C SER A 256 26.68 -4.74 1.72
N THR A 257 27.76 -5.38 2.18
CA THR A 257 27.69 -6.23 3.36
C THR A 257 27.87 -5.38 4.61
N TYR A 258 26.78 -5.13 5.34
CA TYR A 258 26.78 -4.35 6.57
C TYR A 258 26.96 -5.24 7.81
N ILE A 259 27.70 -4.76 8.81
CA ILE A 259 27.74 -5.39 10.15
C ILE A 259 26.83 -4.57 11.06
N PRO A 260 25.76 -5.17 11.63
CA PRO A 260 24.94 -4.49 12.62
C PRO A 260 25.77 -4.04 13.82
N ALA A 261 25.71 -2.74 14.17
CA ALA A 261 26.46 -2.16 15.26
C ALA A 261 25.61 -1.89 16.53
N THR A 262 24.28 -1.81 16.37
CA THR A 262 23.36 -1.60 17.50
C THR A 262 22.96 -2.94 18.11
N SER A 263 23.06 -3.04 19.44
CA SER A 263 22.69 -4.25 20.20
C SER A 263 21.20 -4.31 20.41
N MET A 264 20.67 -5.53 20.55
CA MET A 264 19.34 -5.78 21.10
C MET A 264 19.29 -5.26 22.55
N PHE A 265 18.10 -4.91 23.02
CA PHE A 265 17.91 -4.37 24.37
C PHE A 265 16.63 -4.89 25.04
N ILE A 266 16.58 -4.79 26.35
CA ILE A 266 15.36 -5.01 27.16
C ILE A 266 15.20 -3.83 28.10
N LEU A 267 13.98 -3.30 28.21
CA LEU A 267 13.60 -2.29 29.18
C LEU A 267 12.81 -2.95 30.33
N ASN A 268 13.23 -2.65 31.57
CA ASN A 268 12.48 -3.09 32.77
C ASN A 268 11.41 -2.06 33.19
N ASP A 269 11.57 -0.83 32.77
CA ASP A 269 10.65 0.27 33.06
C ASP A 269 10.06 0.79 31.74
N ILE A 270 8.83 0.34 31.45
CA ILE A 270 8.06 0.73 30.28
C ILE A 270 6.70 1.27 30.73
N GLU A 271 6.13 2.16 29.93
CA GLU A 271 4.83 2.75 30.18
C GLU A 271 3.73 1.66 30.32
N SER A 272 2.65 2.00 31.02
CA SER A 272 1.55 1.07 31.26
C SER A 272 0.77 0.74 29.97
N VAL A 273 0.10 -0.40 29.95
CA VAL A 273 -0.76 -0.80 28.81
C VAL A 273 -1.84 0.24 28.48
N SER A 274 -2.37 0.94 29.49
CA SER A 274 -3.35 2.02 29.30
C SER A 274 -2.77 3.18 28.48
N TYR A 275 -1.51 3.54 28.70
CA TYR A 275 -0.81 4.55 27.89
C TYR A 275 -0.81 4.18 26.42
N PHE A 276 -0.42 2.95 26.06
CA PHE A 276 -0.39 2.49 24.68
C PHE A 276 -1.78 2.40 24.05
N LYS A 277 -2.81 2.02 24.83
CA LYS A 277 -4.19 2.02 24.37
C LYS A 277 -4.69 3.43 24.04
N ASP A 278 -4.40 4.40 24.89
CA ASP A 278 -4.80 5.79 24.65
C ASP A 278 -4.03 6.40 23.48
N LEU A 279 -2.76 6.06 23.34
CA LEU A 279 -1.92 6.44 22.21
C LEU A 279 -2.49 5.91 20.90
N ALA A 280 -2.89 4.63 20.85
CA ALA A 280 -3.48 4.01 19.68
C ALA A 280 -4.81 4.65 19.26
N LYS A 281 -5.69 4.96 20.22
CA LYS A 281 -6.95 5.65 19.93
C LYS A 281 -6.75 6.99 19.25
N GLN A 282 -5.66 7.69 19.58
CA GLN A 282 -5.37 9.02 19.04
C GLN A 282 -4.56 8.99 17.73
N HIS A 283 -3.63 8.05 17.60
CA HIS A 283 -2.61 8.09 16.57
C HIS A 283 -2.64 6.94 15.58
N SER A 284 -3.34 5.82 15.87
CA SER A 284 -3.34 4.65 14.98
C SER A 284 -3.78 5.01 13.55
N PRO A 285 -2.92 4.78 12.54
CA PRO A 285 -3.24 5.07 11.16
C PRO A 285 -4.44 4.27 10.66
N LEU A 286 -4.62 3.04 11.16
CA LEU A 286 -5.76 2.19 10.81
C LEU A 286 -7.08 2.79 11.27
N LEU A 287 -7.17 3.27 12.52
CA LEU A 287 -8.37 3.91 13.04
C LEU A 287 -8.70 5.21 12.30
N LYS A 288 -7.68 6.00 11.98
CA LYS A 288 -7.86 7.21 11.15
C LYS A 288 -8.36 6.89 9.75
N GLN A 289 -7.81 5.86 9.10
CA GLN A 289 -8.29 5.41 7.79
C GLN A 289 -9.76 4.99 7.83
N VAL A 290 -10.20 4.25 8.87
CA VAL A 290 -11.61 3.89 9.05
C VAL A 290 -12.46 5.15 9.24
N GLY A 291 -11.97 6.15 9.97
CA GLY A 291 -12.61 7.47 10.09
C GLY A 291 -12.80 8.16 8.74
N TYR A 292 -11.79 8.16 7.88
CA TYR A 292 -11.88 8.70 6.52
C TYR A 292 -12.84 7.90 5.64
N LYS A 293 -12.88 6.57 5.74
CA LYS A 293 -13.86 5.73 5.04
C LYS A 293 -15.31 6.07 5.43
N LYS A 294 -15.57 6.39 6.72
CA LYS A 294 -16.87 6.88 7.17
C LYS A 294 -17.22 8.23 6.52
N GLN A 295 -16.26 9.15 6.45
CA GLN A 295 -16.46 10.44 5.79
C GLN A 295 -16.74 10.25 4.29
N LEU A 296 -16.01 9.37 3.59
CA LEU A 296 -16.25 9.03 2.19
C LEU A 296 -17.65 8.45 1.97
N ALA A 297 -18.10 7.53 2.83
CA ALA A 297 -19.46 6.99 2.79
C ALA A 297 -20.51 8.09 3.00
N THR A 298 -20.23 9.08 3.85
CA THR A 298 -21.09 10.23 4.07
C THR A 298 -21.18 11.13 2.82
N GLU A 299 -20.05 11.40 2.14
CA GLU A 299 -20.06 12.15 0.89
C GLU A 299 -20.75 11.37 -0.24
N ASN A 300 -20.62 10.03 -0.28
CA ASN A 300 -21.39 9.20 -1.21
C ASN A 300 -22.90 9.32 -0.94
N MET A 301 -23.34 9.30 0.31
CA MET A 301 -24.74 9.54 0.64
C MET A 301 -25.20 10.93 0.18
N ARG A 302 -24.39 11.98 0.34
CA ARG A 302 -24.70 13.34 -0.16
C ARG A 302 -24.79 13.36 -1.69
N LEU A 303 -23.93 12.61 -2.37
CA LEU A 303 -23.94 12.44 -3.82
C LEU A 303 -25.26 11.79 -4.30
N GLN A 304 -25.72 10.72 -3.62
CA GLN A 304 -27.01 10.09 -3.94
C GLN A 304 -28.19 11.02 -3.61
N ARG A 305 -28.11 11.79 -2.53
CA ARG A 305 -29.12 12.80 -2.16
C ARG A 305 -29.24 13.89 -3.23
N ALA A 306 -28.15 14.26 -3.89
CA ALA A 306 -28.17 15.30 -4.93
C ALA A 306 -29.04 14.95 -6.14
N ASP A 307 -29.33 13.68 -6.39
CA ASP A 307 -30.20 13.24 -7.47
C ASP A 307 -31.70 13.56 -7.23
N PHE A 308 -32.07 13.98 -6.01
CA PHE A 308 -33.41 14.48 -5.69
C PHE A 308 -33.57 15.98 -5.97
N ALA A 309 -32.52 16.71 -6.21
CA ALA A 309 -32.52 18.13 -6.46
C ALA A 309 -32.61 18.45 -7.97
N PRO A 310 -33.18 19.59 -8.38
CA PRO A 310 -33.09 20.03 -9.75
C PRO A 310 -31.62 20.26 -10.16
N GLN A 311 -31.35 20.01 -11.44
CA GLN A 311 -30.04 20.31 -12.03
C GLN A 311 -30.19 21.47 -12.99
N VAL A 312 -29.34 22.47 -12.89
CA VAL A 312 -29.33 23.66 -13.73
C VAL A 312 -28.00 23.74 -14.46
N ALA A 313 -28.07 23.85 -15.79
CA ALA A 313 -26.89 23.99 -16.63
C ALA A 313 -27.10 25.10 -17.68
N LEU A 314 -26.02 25.81 -17.97
CA LEU A 314 -25.90 26.67 -19.13
C LEU A 314 -25.36 25.82 -20.29
N THR A 315 -26.00 25.90 -21.45
CA THR A 315 -25.58 25.18 -22.65
C THR A 315 -25.42 26.15 -23.81
N GLY A 316 -24.41 25.93 -24.63
CA GLY A 316 -24.19 26.66 -25.88
C GLY A 316 -23.85 25.67 -26.99
N MET A 317 -24.33 25.96 -28.20
CA MET A 317 -23.93 25.24 -29.40
C MET A 317 -23.53 26.21 -30.50
N ALA A 318 -22.57 25.80 -31.34
CA ALA A 318 -22.14 26.53 -32.54
C ALA A 318 -21.80 25.53 -33.65
N ALA A 319 -22.44 25.67 -34.82
CA ALA A 319 -22.16 24.87 -35.98
C ALA A 319 -21.04 25.54 -36.82
N PHE A 320 -19.98 24.78 -37.15
CA PHE A 320 -18.89 25.24 -38.01
C PHE A 320 -19.06 24.82 -39.46
N TYR A 321 -19.69 23.68 -39.68
CA TYR A 321 -19.96 23.13 -41.00
C TYR A 321 -21.37 22.55 -41.05
N ASN A 322 -22.15 23.00 -42.06
CA ASN A 322 -23.49 22.51 -42.34
C ASN A 322 -23.58 22.17 -43.82
N TYR A 323 -23.86 20.93 -44.13
CA TYR A 323 -24.18 20.44 -45.48
C TYR A 323 -25.62 20.03 -45.52
N GLN A 324 -26.42 20.71 -46.36
CA GLN A 324 -27.86 20.45 -46.52
C GLN A 324 -28.65 20.45 -45.18
N VAL A 325 -28.18 21.14 -44.15
CA VAL A 325 -28.91 21.33 -42.90
C VAL A 325 -29.92 22.42 -43.09
N SER A 326 -31.16 22.20 -42.58
CA SER A 326 -32.24 23.14 -42.64
C SER A 326 -31.85 24.55 -42.20
N PRO A 327 -32.22 25.61 -42.97
CA PRO A 327 -31.92 26.99 -42.61
C PRO A 327 -32.69 27.46 -41.35
N ILE A 328 -33.71 26.71 -40.91
CA ILE A 328 -34.47 27.00 -39.68
C ILE A 328 -33.64 26.72 -38.43
N ILE A 329 -32.63 25.81 -38.52
CA ILE A 329 -31.74 25.48 -37.41
C ILE A 329 -30.71 26.58 -37.25
N PRO A 330 -30.64 27.26 -36.08
CA PRO A 330 -29.70 28.35 -35.88
C PRO A 330 -28.27 27.81 -35.88
N LYS A 331 -27.33 28.57 -36.46
CA LYS A 331 -25.89 28.23 -36.47
C LYS A 331 -25.25 28.30 -35.10
N TRP A 332 -25.83 28.99 -34.15
CA TRP A 332 -25.45 29.02 -32.75
C TRP A 332 -26.66 29.27 -31.86
N ALA A 333 -26.63 28.76 -30.68
CA ALA A 333 -27.62 29.02 -29.64
C ALA A 333 -26.99 28.94 -28.26
N VAL A 334 -27.49 29.75 -27.32
CA VAL A 334 -27.11 29.69 -25.89
C VAL A 334 -28.43 29.64 -25.12
N GLY A 335 -28.47 28.78 -24.11
CA GLY A 335 -29.65 28.61 -23.27
C GLY A 335 -29.31 28.12 -21.88
N ALA A 336 -30.25 28.27 -20.94
CA ALA A 336 -30.21 27.63 -19.64
C ALA A 336 -31.28 26.55 -19.56
N GLY A 337 -30.90 25.38 -19.11
CA GLY A 337 -31.79 24.23 -18.91
C GLY A 337 -31.92 23.86 -17.45
N VAL A 338 -33.13 23.50 -17.03
CA VAL A 338 -33.40 22.91 -15.70
C VAL A 338 -33.94 21.51 -15.91
N SER A 339 -33.37 20.54 -15.25
CA SER A 339 -33.83 19.14 -15.27
C SER A 339 -34.10 18.65 -13.87
N LEU A 340 -35.29 18.11 -13.64
CA LEU A 340 -35.68 17.46 -12.39
C LEU A 340 -36.29 16.10 -12.72
N LYS A 341 -35.68 15.03 -12.19
CA LYS A 341 -36.28 13.68 -12.31
C LYS A 341 -37.43 13.56 -11.31
N ILE A 342 -38.64 13.45 -11.77
CA ILE A 342 -39.83 13.29 -10.89
C ILE A 342 -39.95 11.85 -10.42
N PHE A 343 -39.81 10.89 -11.33
CA PHE A 343 -39.91 9.46 -11.07
C PHE A 343 -38.88 8.70 -11.93
N ASP A 344 -38.16 7.74 -11.33
CA ASP A 344 -37.15 6.92 -12.00
C ASP A 344 -37.22 5.44 -11.57
N GLY A 345 -38.43 4.97 -11.22
CA GLY A 345 -38.65 3.59 -10.77
C GLY A 345 -38.10 3.31 -9.37
N LEU A 346 -38.06 4.30 -8.46
CA LEU A 346 -37.56 4.23 -7.09
C LEU A 346 -36.03 3.98 -7.00
N ASN A 347 -35.32 4.15 -8.10
CA ASN A 347 -33.86 3.91 -8.13
C ASN A 347 -33.10 4.85 -7.18
N ARG A 348 -33.45 6.13 -7.13
CA ARG A 348 -32.84 7.12 -6.23
C ARG A 348 -33.07 6.78 -4.77
N GLU A 349 -34.28 6.40 -4.42
CA GLU A 349 -34.70 6.06 -3.06
C GLU A 349 -33.91 4.87 -2.54
N TYR A 350 -33.78 3.81 -3.35
CA TYR A 350 -33.00 2.63 -2.96
C TYR A 350 -31.50 2.92 -2.92
N LYS A 351 -30.93 3.68 -3.85
CA LYS A 351 -29.52 4.11 -3.83
C LYS A 351 -29.19 4.96 -2.60
N PHE A 352 -30.08 5.90 -2.24
CA PHE A 352 -29.92 6.70 -1.04
C PHE A 352 -30.03 5.86 0.22
N SER A 353 -30.97 4.91 0.27
CA SER A 353 -31.10 3.97 1.39
C SER A 353 -29.88 3.05 1.50
N ALA A 354 -29.36 2.55 0.37
CA ALA A 354 -28.13 1.76 0.34
C ALA A 354 -26.92 2.55 0.86
N ALA A 355 -26.78 3.82 0.47
CA ALA A 355 -25.71 4.68 0.98
C ALA A 355 -25.80 4.92 2.50
N LYS A 356 -27.02 5.05 3.06
CA LYS A 356 -27.20 5.09 4.52
C LYS A 356 -26.80 3.79 5.21
N SER A 357 -27.09 2.64 4.60
CA SER A 357 -26.68 1.34 5.12
C SER A 357 -25.17 1.16 5.07
N GLN A 358 -24.50 1.70 4.05
CA GLN A 358 -23.05 1.72 3.92
C GLN A 358 -22.37 2.51 5.07
N ILE A 359 -22.96 3.65 5.48
CA ILE A 359 -22.44 4.40 6.64
C ILE A 359 -22.49 3.53 7.90
N ARG A 360 -23.63 2.87 8.17
CA ARG A 360 -23.79 1.97 9.32
C ARG A 360 -22.82 0.77 9.27
N GLN A 361 -22.59 0.24 8.08
CA GLN A 361 -21.59 -0.81 7.86
C GLN A 361 -20.19 -0.33 8.25
N VAL A 362 -19.77 0.84 7.79
CA VAL A 362 -18.45 1.40 8.12
C VAL A 362 -18.33 1.74 9.61
N GLU A 363 -19.41 2.19 10.25
CA GLU A 363 -19.45 2.40 11.71
C GLU A 363 -19.23 1.09 12.48
N ALA A 364 -19.93 0.02 12.09
CA ALA A 364 -19.73 -1.30 12.71
C ALA A 364 -18.30 -1.83 12.52
N VAL A 365 -17.74 -1.68 11.31
CA VAL A 365 -16.32 -2.01 11.02
C VAL A 365 -15.38 -1.16 11.88
N GLY A 366 -15.71 0.11 12.11
CA GLY A 366 -14.92 0.99 12.97
C GLY A 366 -14.86 0.53 14.43
N HIS A 367 -16.00 0.15 15.00
CA HIS A 367 -16.05 -0.40 16.35
C HIS A 367 -15.27 -1.72 16.47
N GLN A 368 -15.38 -2.59 15.45
CA GLN A 368 -14.61 -3.83 15.42
C GLN A 368 -13.11 -3.53 15.36
N ALA A 369 -12.67 -2.65 14.47
CA ALA A 369 -11.26 -2.27 14.32
C ALA A 369 -10.67 -1.67 15.61
N GLU A 370 -11.45 -0.84 16.33
CA GLU A 370 -11.02 -0.32 17.63
C GLU A 370 -10.84 -1.45 18.65
N SER A 371 -11.82 -2.37 18.76
CA SER A 371 -11.73 -3.52 19.64
C SER A 371 -10.54 -4.43 19.33
N ASP A 372 -10.30 -4.70 18.04
CA ASP A 372 -9.20 -5.55 17.57
C ASP A 372 -7.83 -4.93 17.88
N ILE A 373 -7.66 -3.62 17.66
CA ILE A 373 -6.42 -2.91 18.00
C ILE A 373 -6.17 -2.93 19.50
N LEU A 374 -7.18 -2.65 20.33
CA LEU A 374 -7.00 -2.67 21.78
C LEU A 374 -6.64 -4.06 22.31
N THR A 375 -7.24 -5.10 21.73
CA THR A 375 -6.91 -6.50 22.04
C THR A 375 -5.49 -6.86 21.58
N LEU A 376 -5.07 -6.39 20.39
CA LEU A 376 -3.71 -6.58 19.89
C LEU A 376 -2.68 -5.92 20.82
N ILE A 377 -2.96 -4.70 21.32
CA ILE A 377 -2.10 -4.00 22.26
C ILE A 377 -1.98 -4.77 23.58
N ASP A 378 -3.08 -5.30 24.11
CA ASP A 378 -3.03 -6.13 25.32
C ASP A 378 -2.14 -7.37 25.10
N LYS A 379 -2.29 -8.03 23.97
CA LYS A 379 -1.48 -9.20 23.61
C LYS A 379 0.00 -8.85 23.53
N LEU A 380 0.35 -7.84 22.69
CA LEU A 380 1.74 -7.46 22.47
C LEU A 380 2.40 -6.96 23.76
N TYR A 381 1.69 -6.17 24.56
CA TYR A 381 2.20 -5.68 25.84
C TYR A 381 2.50 -6.84 26.81
N ASN A 382 1.58 -7.79 26.97
CA ASN A 382 1.77 -8.94 27.85
C ASN A 382 2.91 -9.84 27.39
N GLU A 383 3.04 -10.08 26.06
CA GLU A 383 4.16 -10.84 25.50
C GLU A 383 5.49 -10.13 25.76
N MET A 384 5.57 -8.82 25.53
CA MET A 384 6.79 -8.02 25.76
C MET A 384 7.19 -8.05 27.25
N VAL A 385 6.26 -7.82 28.16
CA VAL A 385 6.50 -7.87 29.62
C VAL A 385 6.96 -9.26 30.04
N THR A 386 6.41 -10.32 29.45
CA THR A 386 6.83 -11.69 29.73
C THR A 386 8.33 -11.90 29.46
N TYR A 387 8.83 -11.45 28.31
CA TYR A 387 10.27 -11.55 27.98
C TYR A 387 11.15 -10.75 28.94
N SER A 388 10.73 -9.54 29.32
CA SER A 388 11.44 -8.73 30.30
C SER A 388 11.50 -9.42 31.68
N GLN A 389 10.37 -9.99 32.15
CA GLN A 389 10.30 -10.66 33.46
C GLN A 389 10.99 -12.02 33.49
N GLN A 390 11.17 -12.69 32.37
CA GLN A 390 11.88 -13.98 32.28
C GLN A 390 13.41 -13.79 32.34
N LEU A 391 13.94 -12.65 31.93
CA LEU A 391 15.38 -12.41 31.81
C LEU A 391 16.17 -12.71 33.11
N PRO A 392 15.75 -12.28 34.32
CA PRO A 392 16.48 -12.60 35.55
C PRO A 392 16.57 -14.10 35.81
N SER A 393 15.53 -14.87 35.50
CA SER A 393 15.52 -16.33 35.64
C SER A 393 16.45 -17.01 34.64
N VAL A 394 16.44 -16.56 33.38
CA VAL A 394 17.34 -17.07 32.34
C VAL A 394 18.81 -16.80 32.73
N ASN A 395 19.13 -15.61 33.24
CA ASN A 395 20.47 -15.27 33.70
C ASN A 395 20.90 -16.14 34.90
N ALA A 396 20.00 -16.42 35.85
CA ALA A 396 20.28 -17.32 36.98
C ALA A 396 20.53 -18.75 36.48
N SER A 397 19.71 -19.25 35.55
CA SER A 397 19.92 -20.56 34.93
C SER A 397 21.23 -20.65 34.15
N GLY A 398 21.66 -19.54 33.53
CA GLY A 398 22.91 -19.45 32.82
C GLY A 398 24.13 -19.63 33.75
N ARG A 399 24.18 -18.87 34.84
CA ARG A 399 25.25 -19.01 35.84
C ARG A 399 25.33 -20.43 36.41
N PHE A 400 24.18 -21.05 36.70
CA PHE A 400 24.14 -22.43 37.13
C PHE A 400 24.70 -23.39 36.06
N ALA A 401 24.30 -23.21 34.80
CA ALA A 401 24.73 -24.09 33.72
C ALA A 401 26.25 -23.95 33.42
N GLU A 402 26.83 -22.76 33.57
CA GLU A 402 28.27 -22.56 33.44
C GLU A 402 29.07 -23.33 34.51
N GLU A 403 28.67 -23.17 35.75
CA GLU A 403 29.34 -23.88 36.87
C GLU A 403 29.10 -25.39 36.77
N TYR A 404 27.89 -25.82 36.37
CA TYR A 404 27.59 -27.23 36.17
C TYR A 404 28.46 -27.87 35.07
N LEU A 405 28.65 -27.16 33.95
CA LEU A 405 29.54 -27.61 32.87
C LEU A 405 30.98 -27.73 33.40
N ARG A 406 31.48 -26.72 34.11
CA ARG A 406 32.83 -26.73 34.69
C ARG A 406 33.07 -27.96 35.60
N ILE A 407 32.10 -28.26 36.49
CA ILE A 407 32.17 -29.43 37.37
C ILE A 407 32.16 -30.74 36.54
N LYS A 408 31.37 -30.85 35.50
CA LYS A 408 31.29 -32.06 34.67
C LYS A 408 32.55 -32.29 33.85
N GLU A 409 33.19 -31.21 33.37
CA GLU A 409 34.45 -31.27 32.63
C GLU A 409 35.60 -31.74 33.55
N GLU A 410 35.67 -31.24 34.78
CA GLU A 410 36.67 -31.67 35.78
C GLU A 410 36.45 -33.13 36.17
N ALA A 411 35.23 -33.52 36.50
CA ALA A 411 34.88 -34.91 36.84
C ALA A 411 35.20 -35.91 35.69
N PHE A 412 35.01 -35.51 34.44
CA PHE A 412 35.37 -36.32 33.29
C PHE A 412 36.86 -36.50 33.16
N LYS A 413 37.67 -35.45 33.34
CA LYS A 413 39.13 -35.54 33.31
C LYS A 413 39.71 -36.50 34.38
N GLU A 414 39.02 -36.61 35.50
CA GLU A 414 39.36 -37.53 36.57
C GLU A 414 38.76 -38.96 36.37
N GLY A 415 38.01 -39.19 35.27
CA GLY A 415 37.38 -40.46 34.99
C GLY A 415 36.11 -40.74 35.85
N ALA A 416 35.64 -39.73 36.60
CA ALA A 416 34.52 -39.83 37.52
C ALA A 416 33.13 -39.54 36.89
N ALA A 417 33.09 -39.01 35.66
CA ALA A 417 31.86 -38.74 34.91
C ALA A 417 31.94 -39.32 33.51
N PRO A 418 30.79 -39.75 32.90
CA PRO A 418 30.73 -40.18 31.51
C PRO A 418 30.80 -39.02 30.54
N SER A 419 31.19 -39.27 29.30
CA SER A 419 31.24 -38.29 28.21
C SER A 419 29.86 -37.61 27.96
N SER A 420 28.76 -38.35 28.13
CA SER A 420 27.42 -37.84 28.02
C SER A 420 27.11 -36.65 28.92
N ASP A 421 27.61 -36.68 30.16
CA ASP A 421 27.36 -35.62 31.14
C ASP A 421 27.99 -34.28 30.69
N VAL A 422 29.20 -34.32 30.14
CA VAL A 422 29.89 -33.13 29.62
C VAL A 422 29.18 -32.58 28.37
N VAL A 423 28.81 -33.48 27.45
CA VAL A 423 28.10 -33.12 26.23
C VAL A 423 26.77 -32.47 26.58
N ASP A 424 25.95 -33.10 27.43
CA ASP A 424 24.63 -32.60 27.85
C ASP A 424 24.75 -31.26 28.59
N ALA A 425 25.69 -31.10 29.47
CA ALA A 425 25.95 -29.84 30.19
C ALA A 425 26.30 -28.70 29.21
N ARG A 426 27.16 -28.97 28.23
CA ARG A 426 27.56 -27.99 27.20
C ARG A 426 26.40 -27.60 26.29
N LEU A 427 25.62 -28.55 25.83
CA LEU A 427 24.42 -28.29 25.00
C LEU A 427 23.37 -27.50 25.79
N ASN A 428 23.18 -27.81 27.07
CA ASN A 428 22.26 -27.07 27.93
C ASN A 428 22.69 -25.62 28.14
N LEU A 429 23.99 -25.37 28.40
CA LEU A 429 24.51 -24.01 28.48
C LEU A 429 24.31 -23.23 27.18
N ALA A 430 24.60 -23.85 26.03
CA ALA A 430 24.37 -23.24 24.71
C ALA A 430 22.91 -22.89 24.49
N LYS A 431 21.99 -23.78 24.87
CA LYS A 431 20.55 -23.55 24.82
C LYS A 431 20.14 -22.31 25.61
N ILE A 432 20.58 -22.21 26.86
CA ILE A 432 20.25 -21.07 27.75
C ILE A 432 20.82 -19.75 27.21
N ARG A 433 22.03 -19.76 26.65
CA ARG A 433 22.63 -18.59 26.02
C ARG A 433 21.81 -18.13 24.81
N ILE A 434 21.35 -19.06 23.97
CA ILE A 434 20.48 -18.74 22.82
C ILE A 434 19.12 -18.23 23.31
N GLU A 435 18.51 -18.82 24.34
CA GLU A 435 17.24 -18.35 24.93
C GLU A 435 17.35 -16.90 25.44
N ARG A 436 18.45 -16.53 26.09
CA ARG A 436 18.72 -15.14 26.52
C ARG A 436 18.72 -14.17 25.33
N LEU A 437 19.41 -14.52 24.25
CA LEU A 437 19.49 -13.71 23.04
C LEU A 437 18.14 -13.61 22.34
N GLN A 438 17.41 -14.72 22.26
CA GLN A 438 16.06 -14.77 21.67
C GLN A 438 15.07 -13.93 22.48
N ALA A 439 15.17 -13.90 23.81
CA ALA A 439 14.30 -13.07 24.65
C ALA A 439 14.45 -11.58 24.29
N ALA A 440 15.67 -11.09 24.10
CA ALA A 440 15.91 -9.72 23.69
C ALA A 440 15.41 -9.44 22.27
N TYR A 441 15.65 -10.33 21.33
CA TYR A 441 15.14 -10.20 19.95
C TYR A 441 13.62 -10.12 19.90
N TYR A 442 12.92 -11.02 20.60
CA TYR A 442 11.47 -11.00 20.63
C TYR A 442 10.92 -9.77 21.35
N TYR A 443 11.60 -9.30 22.41
CA TYR A 443 11.25 -8.07 23.08
C TYR A 443 11.29 -6.88 22.10
N ASP A 444 12.39 -6.69 21.39
CA ASP A 444 12.56 -5.60 20.41
C ASP A 444 11.54 -5.67 19.28
N MET A 445 11.31 -6.86 18.73
CA MET A 445 10.34 -7.09 17.66
C MET A 445 8.90 -6.76 18.12
N ILE A 446 8.53 -7.19 19.33
CA ILE A 446 7.18 -6.96 19.88
C ILE A 446 7.01 -5.48 20.25
N LEU A 447 8.03 -4.82 20.78
CA LEU A 447 7.99 -3.37 21.05
C LEU A 447 7.79 -2.57 19.76
N ALA A 448 8.49 -2.92 18.68
CA ALA A 448 8.30 -2.27 17.38
C ALA A 448 6.86 -2.43 16.87
N ARG A 449 6.30 -3.64 16.95
CA ARG A 449 4.89 -3.93 16.56
C ARG A 449 3.88 -3.23 17.46
N LEU A 450 4.16 -3.09 18.75
CA LEU A 450 3.31 -2.35 19.69
C LEU A 450 3.26 -0.87 19.31
N LEU A 451 4.40 -0.27 19.00
CA LEU A 451 4.50 1.11 18.54
C LEU A 451 3.85 1.30 17.16
N GLU A 452 3.94 0.32 16.27
CA GLU A 452 3.24 0.32 14.98
C GLU A 452 1.72 0.34 15.17
N ALA A 453 1.18 -0.52 16.02
CA ALA A 453 -0.24 -0.55 16.33
C ALA A 453 -0.72 0.79 16.92
N CYS A 454 0.14 1.45 17.70
CA CYS A 454 -0.10 2.78 18.25
C CYS A 454 0.10 3.93 17.24
N GLY A 455 0.68 3.66 16.05
CA GLY A 455 1.02 4.69 15.06
C GLY A 455 2.20 5.57 15.46
N GLN A 456 3.14 5.04 16.25
CA GLN A 456 4.31 5.74 16.79
C GLN A 456 5.62 4.96 16.58
N SER A 457 5.72 4.24 15.45
CA SER A 457 6.90 3.41 15.14
C SER A 457 8.20 4.18 15.13
N GLU A 458 8.16 5.47 14.79
CA GLU A 458 9.33 6.35 14.73
C GLU A 458 10.02 6.53 16.10
N LEU A 459 9.30 6.27 17.20
CA LEU A 459 9.85 6.34 18.56
C LEU A 459 10.69 5.10 18.94
N PHE A 460 10.67 4.04 18.15
CA PHE A 460 11.37 2.79 18.50
C PHE A 460 12.85 2.98 18.79
N PRO A 461 13.66 3.72 17.99
CA PRO A 461 15.08 3.94 18.28
C PRO A 461 15.32 4.67 19.62
N ASP A 462 14.38 5.53 20.03
CA ASP A 462 14.51 6.30 21.26
C ASP A 462 14.31 5.44 22.50
N TYR A 463 13.50 4.37 22.39
CA TYR A 463 13.39 3.37 23.47
C TYR A 463 14.72 2.67 23.74
N GLY A 464 15.47 2.30 22.69
CA GLY A 464 16.80 1.70 22.81
C GLY A 464 17.87 2.64 23.39
N LYS A 465 17.66 3.95 23.34
CA LYS A 465 18.58 4.98 23.87
C LYS A 465 18.26 5.38 25.32
N ARG A 466 17.17 4.89 25.91
CA ARG A 466 16.81 5.19 27.29
C ARG A 466 17.85 4.67 28.27
N ALA A 467 18.08 5.40 29.35
CA ALA A 467 19.04 4.99 30.41
C ALA A 467 18.69 3.64 31.06
N ALA A 468 17.42 3.26 31.04
CA ALA A 468 16.92 1.97 31.55
C ALA A 468 17.07 0.81 30.54
N ALA A 469 17.51 1.09 29.30
CA ALA A 469 17.70 0.06 28.27
C ALA A 469 18.98 -0.75 28.59
N MET A 470 18.78 -2.04 28.84
CA MET A 470 19.90 -2.96 29.05
C MET A 470 20.27 -3.61 27.71
N PRO A 471 21.49 -3.34 27.17
CA PRO A 471 21.94 -4.00 25.95
C PRO A 471 22.18 -5.48 26.22
N ILE A 472 21.66 -6.34 25.38
CA ILE A 472 21.86 -7.79 25.44
C ILE A 472 22.77 -8.19 24.29
N ARG A 473 23.90 -8.78 24.67
CA ARG A 473 24.91 -9.33 23.76
C ARG A 473 25.28 -10.72 24.19
N TYR A 474 25.92 -11.44 23.28
CA TYR A 474 26.66 -12.63 23.69
C TYR A 474 27.84 -12.21 24.59
N GLU A 475 27.86 -12.72 25.76
CA GLU A 475 28.94 -12.56 26.73
C GLU A 475 29.47 -13.96 27.08
N HIS A 476 30.73 -14.06 27.38
CA HIS A 476 31.32 -15.34 27.80
C HIS A 476 30.74 -15.80 29.13
N ASP A 477 30.48 -14.83 30.05
CA ASP A 477 29.93 -15.06 31.39
C ASP A 477 28.53 -14.43 31.49
N PHE A 478 27.68 -14.99 32.34
CA PHE A 478 26.32 -14.49 32.62
C PHE A 478 26.31 -13.41 33.70
#